data_9368d53d51bffb3839ae68f0334d6aa4
#
_entry.id   9368d53d51bffb3839ae68f0334d6aa4
#
_cell.length_a   1.000
_cell.length_b   1.000
_cell.length_c   1.000
_cell.angle_alpha   90.00
_cell.angle_beta   90.00
_cell.angle_gamma   90.00
#
_symmetry.space_group_name_H-M   'P 1'
#
loop_
_entity.id
_entity.type
_entity.pdbx_description
1 polymer ?
#
loop_
_entity_poly.entity_id
_entity_poly.type
_entity_poly.pdbx_seq_one_letter_code
_entity_poly.pdbx_strand_id
1 'polypeptide(L)'
;STADSAAGGLEIQFSADNGTYITYYTDTYFTGTLFSKSYKIIGKYWRVKYTTLSATFTINSRLSTNVDPTAQGIDSFYIGVSDSYHDAFGKLRTTTPYTLIDNKFPFAATGTTEYLSNTMGDCHDASGSTVNAVYGSSQCVMTITNSVASSSYTSQSRKYATYQPGKSLLFLSSGLIRDASTNSLDYTARIGYFDNDNGLFFEQNQTNIAVVLRNLTSDARVIQTDWNIDKFDGTGISGVTLNFLKNQLFVIDFEWLSAGRIRFGFYLFGRIFYCHQITNVNSLTAPYMLTPNLPIRYQLTVNDSNTTAKLTQICSSVMSEGGYNPIGKPFSISNGTTGVQMSDTIERPVLAIRGNSAASSASNNRYYHQNVVPTLLSIFGTANPDIFYTIRLYLAPNTPTVADASWNAVDVNSVCQYAVGVGITAITPVSNGVSIIVDSGYAAGGASASIQVLSSIYADALQITSNVTNVSDVILITAKSFTGTPNVYATIGWQEIY
;
A
#
# COMPACT_ATOMS: atom_id res chain seq x y z
N SER A 1 -41.36 26.74 -28.44
CA SER A 1 -41.99 28.00 -28.10
C SER A 1 -42.68 28.54 -29.29
N THR A 2 -43.92 28.68 -29.12
CA THR A 2 -44.83 29.28 -30.05
C THR A 2 -44.68 30.78 -30.05
N ALA A 3 -44.71 31.34 -31.20
CA ALA A 3 -45.15 32.65 -31.52
C ALA A 3 -44.18 33.82 -31.40
N ASP A 4 -44.06 34.46 -32.48
CA ASP A 4 -43.85 35.88 -32.65
C ASP A 4 -42.62 36.54 -32.00
N SER A 5 -41.52 35.87 -32.09
CA SER A 5 -40.26 36.58 -31.98
C SER A 5 -39.97 37.26 -33.33
N ALA A 6 -40.00 38.55 -33.41
CA ALA A 6 -39.45 39.27 -34.55
C ALA A 6 -37.99 38.87 -34.73
N ALA A 7 -37.56 38.72 -35.99
CA ALA A 7 -36.18 38.49 -36.29
C ALA A 7 -35.29 39.53 -35.58
N GLY A 8 -34.25 39.11 -34.90
CA GLY A 8 -33.41 39.99 -34.12
C GLY A 8 -31.95 39.59 -34.12
N GLY A 9 -31.12 40.43 -33.56
CA GLY A 9 -29.70 40.22 -33.43
C GLY A 9 -29.30 39.68 -32.07
N LEU A 10 -28.36 38.75 -32.07
CA LEU A 10 -27.66 38.20 -30.91
C LEU A 10 -26.21 38.68 -30.92
N GLU A 11 -25.79 39.29 -29.87
CA GLU A 11 -24.40 39.71 -29.70
C GLU A 11 -23.74 38.91 -28.57
N ILE A 12 -22.62 38.31 -28.85
CA ILE A 12 -21.75 37.72 -27.80
C ILE A 12 -20.65 38.70 -27.49
N GLN A 13 -20.62 39.16 -26.26
CA GLN A 13 -19.73 40.20 -25.80
C GLN A 13 -18.80 39.64 -24.72
N PHE A 14 -17.52 40.04 -24.75
CA PHE A 14 -16.52 39.67 -23.79
C PHE A 14 -15.94 40.87 -23.06
N SER A 15 -15.47 40.65 -21.84
CA SER A 15 -14.81 41.65 -21.02
C SER A 15 -13.64 41.04 -20.25
N ALA A 16 -12.60 41.83 -20.02
CA ALA A 16 -11.46 41.43 -19.17
C ALA A 16 -11.71 41.73 -17.69
N ASP A 17 -12.49 42.76 -17.38
CA ASP A 17 -12.65 43.37 -16.06
C ASP A 17 -14.10 43.37 -15.51
N ASN A 18 -15.06 42.82 -16.25
CA ASN A 18 -16.50 42.85 -15.97
C ASN A 18 -17.10 44.28 -16.04
N GLY A 19 -16.39 45.26 -16.53
CA GLY A 19 -16.87 46.64 -16.69
C GLY A 19 -17.25 46.95 -18.11
N THR A 20 -16.30 46.93 -19.01
CA THR A 20 -16.48 47.27 -20.43
C THR A 20 -16.59 45.98 -21.25
N TYR A 21 -17.74 45.82 -21.94
CA TYR A 21 -18.01 44.68 -22.81
C TYR A 21 -17.89 45.08 -24.28
N ILE A 22 -17.11 44.31 -25.04
CA ILE A 22 -16.87 44.45 -26.46
C ILE A 22 -17.60 43.32 -27.22
N THR A 23 -18.32 43.66 -28.26
CA THR A 23 -18.99 42.68 -29.13
C THR A 23 -17.99 42.02 -30.05
N TYR A 24 -17.87 40.70 -29.95
CA TYR A 24 -16.96 39.91 -30.80
C TYR A 24 -17.72 39.10 -31.86
N TYR A 25 -18.93 38.63 -31.50
CA TYR A 25 -19.74 37.86 -32.43
C TYR A 25 -21.14 38.48 -32.50
N THR A 26 -21.67 38.55 -33.72
CA THR A 26 -23.03 38.93 -34.01
C THR A 26 -23.68 37.86 -34.85
N ASP A 27 -24.90 37.47 -34.48
CA ASP A 27 -25.70 36.52 -35.23
C ASP A 27 -27.12 37.00 -35.34
N THR A 28 -27.83 36.57 -36.38
CA THR A 28 -29.26 36.81 -36.56
C THR A 28 -30.01 35.50 -36.37
N TYR A 29 -31.17 35.59 -35.71
CA TYR A 29 -32.07 34.46 -35.57
C TYR A 29 -33.41 34.79 -36.19
N PHE A 30 -34.12 33.74 -36.63
CA PHE A 30 -35.40 33.84 -37.28
C PHE A 30 -36.52 33.34 -36.34
N THR A 31 -37.72 33.92 -36.49
CA THR A 31 -38.90 33.54 -35.72
C THR A 31 -39.21 32.04 -35.85
N GLY A 32 -39.45 31.38 -34.71
CA GLY A 32 -39.90 29.99 -34.67
C GLY A 32 -38.85 28.91 -34.96
N THR A 33 -37.57 29.27 -35.13
CA THR A 33 -36.49 28.30 -35.38
C THR A 33 -35.62 28.10 -34.16
N LEU A 34 -35.34 26.82 -33.83
CA LEU A 34 -34.27 26.47 -32.93
C LEU A 34 -32.93 26.68 -33.66
N PHE A 35 -32.04 27.45 -33.09
CA PHE A 35 -30.68 27.51 -33.60
C PHE A 35 -29.66 27.18 -32.54
N SER A 36 -28.55 26.56 -32.95
CA SER A 36 -27.41 26.25 -32.12
C SER A 36 -26.16 26.81 -32.73
N LYS A 37 -25.41 27.57 -31.98
CA LYS A 37 -24.13 28.13 -32.42
C LYS A 37 -23.08 27.96 -31.33
N SER A 38 -21.85 27.74 -31.74
CA SER A 38 -20.71 27.68 -30.86
C SER A 38 -19.81 28.89 -31.07
N TYR A 39 -19.39 29.51 -30.01
CA TYR A 39 -18.51 30.68 -30.03
C TYR A 39 -17.27 30.42 -29.19
N LYS A 40 -16.10 30.87 -29.65
CA LYS A 40 -14.87 30.80 -28.91
C LYS A 40 -14.89 31.83 -27.78
N ILE A 41 -14.63 31.40 -26.57
CA ILE A 41 -14.48 32.30 -25.41
C ILE A 41 -13.11 32.94 -25.48
N ILE A 42 -13.04 34.25 -25.50
CA ILE A 42 -11.82 35.06 -25.62
C ILE A 42 -11.64 36.06 -24.49
N GLY A 43 -12.56 36.11 -23.55
CA GLY A 43 -12.48 37.00 -22.38
C GLY A 43 -12.84 36.29 -21.08
N LYS A 44 -12.38 36.84 -19.97
CA LYS A 44 -12.64 36.30 -18.62
C LYS A 44 -14.12 36.34 -18.25
N TYR A 45 -14.80 37.39 -18.70
CA TYR A 45 -16.25 37.57 -18.52
C TYR A 45 -16.93 37.63 -19.87
N TRP A 46 -18.12 37.12 -19.99
CA TRP A 46 -18.91 37.13 -21.20
C TRP A 46 -20.37 37.30 -20.90
N ARG A 47 -21.09 37.88 -21.86
CA ARG A 47 -22.54 38.02 -21.84
C ARG A 47 -23.15 37.90 -23.23
N VAL A 48 -24.42 37.53 -23.25
CA VAL A 48 -25.22 37.53 -24.46
C VAL A 48 -26.13 38.78 -24.42
N LYS A 49 -26.01 39.59 -25.42
CA LYS A 49 -26.91 40.76 -25.60
C LYS A 49 -27.89 40.46 -26.71
N TYR A 50 -29.12 40.73 -26.43
CA TYR A 50 -30.25 40.51 -27.31
C TYR A 50 -30.89 41.83 -27.69
N THR A 51 -31.23 42.03 -28.98
CA THR A 51 -31.61 43.34 -29.52
C THR A 51 -33.05 43.47 -29.98
N THR A 52 -33.98 42.64 -29.55
CA THR A 52 -35.41 42.77 -29.92
C THR A 52 -36.32 43.00 -28.72
N LEU A 53 -37.31 43.87 -28.88
CA LEU A 53 -38.06 44.44 -27.78
C LEU A 53 -39.26 43.63 -27.29
N SER A 54 -39.62 42.47 -27.87
CA SER A 54 -40.90 41.82 -27.57
C SER A 54 -40.94 40.30 -27.61
N ALA A 55 -39.81 39.62 -27.36
CA ALA A 55 -39.84 38.15 -27.37
C ALA A 55 -39.32 37.58 -26.09
N THR A 56 -39.95 36.52 -25.60
CA THR A 56 -39.41 35.63 -24.57
C THR A 56 -38.62 34.54 -25.26
N PHE A 57 -37.33 34.41 -24.95
CA PHE A 57 -36.56 33.29 -25.44
C PHE A 57 -35.70 32.67 -24.34
N THR A 58 -35.51 31.38 -24.46
CA THR A 58 -34.74 30.61 -23.51
C THR A 58 -33.34 30.35 -24.08
N ILE A 59 -32.31 30.75 -23.36
CA ILE A 59 -30.92 30.41 -23.69
C ILE A 59 -30.50 29.23 -22.85
N ASN A 60 -30.16 28.14 -23.51
CA ASN A 60 -29.42 27.04 -22.89
C ASN A 60 -27.95 27.18 -23.31
N SER A 61 -27.12 27.69 -22.42
CA SER A 61 -25.68 27.81 -22.67
C SER A 61 -24.94 26.63 -22.05
N ARG A 62 -24.07 26.01 -22.83
CA ARG A 62 -23.13 25.02 -22.34
C ARG A 62 -21.72 25.52 -22.60
N LEU A 63 -20.96 25.67 -21.52
CA LEU A 63 -19.52 25.88 -21.64
C LEU A 63 -18.86 24.54 -22.00
N SER A 64 -18.20 24.48 -23.16
CA SER A 64 -17.39 23.37 -23.58
C SER A 64 -15.94 23.82 -23.62
N THR A 65 -15.05 23.07 -22.98
CA THR A 65 -13.61 23.30 -23.04
C THR A 65 -12.95 22.63 -24.25
N ASN A 66 -13.73 22.17 -25.23
CA ASN A 66 -13.17 21.62 -26.46
C ASN A 66 -12.45 22.73 -27.23
N VAL A 67 -11.16 22.57 -27.35
CA VAL A 67 -10.34 23.41 -28.22
C VAL A 67 -10.64 23.03 -29.67
N ASP A 68 -10.88 24.03 -30.52
CA ASP A 68 -11.05 23.82 -31.95
C ASP A 68 -9.76 23.21 -32.54
N PRO A 69 -9.81 21.99 -33.09
CA PRO A 69 -8.63 21.35 -33.65
C PRO A 69 -8.09 22.06 -34.92
N THR A 70 -8.79 23.05 -35.44
CA THR A 70 -8.34 23.82 -36.63
C THR A 70 -7.55 25.06 -36.28
N ALA A 71 -7.42 25.42 -34.99
CA ALA A 71 -6.59 26.55 -34.57
C ALA A 71 -5.09 26.19 -34.73
N GLN A 72 -4.49 26.62 -35.83
CA GLN A 72 -3.05 26.48 -36.06
C GLN A 72 -2.28 27.26 -35.00
N GLY A 73 -1.42 26.58 -34.24
CA GLY A 73 -0.49 27.19 -33.32
C GLY A 73 -0.70 26.85 -31.85
N ILE A 74 -1.38 25.76 -31.51
CA ILE A 74 -1.46 25.29 -30.14
C ILE A 74 -0.59 24.04 -30.00
N ASP A 75 0.57 24.20 -29.39
CA ASP A 75 1.53 23.12 -29.10
C ASP A 75 1.08 22.23 -27.93
N SER A 76 -0.15 22.36 -27.43
CA SER A 76 -0.68 21.52 -26.36
C SER A 76 -2.15 21.23 -26.54
N PHE A 77 -2.45 19.97 -26.78
CA PHE A 77 -3.81 19.42 -26.76
C PHE A 77 -4.22 19.18 -25.29
N TYR A 78 -4.95 20.09 -24.69
CA TYR A 78 -5.58 19.84 -23.39
C TYR A 78 -6.86 19.04 -23.60
N ILE A 79 -6.77 17.72 -23.56
CA ILE A 79 -7.94 16.88 -23.33
C ILE A 79 -8.26 17.05 -21.84
N GLY A 80 -9.39 17.62 -21.51
CA GLY A 80 -9.89 17.70 -20.15
C GLY A 80 -10.30 16.31 -19.66
N VAL A 81 -9.32 15.47 -19.37
CA VAL A 81 -9.54 14.16 -18.77
C VAL A 81 -9.82 14.37 -17.30
N SER A 82 -10.86 13.73 -16.77
CA SER A 82 -11.17 13.77 -15.33
C SER A 82 -9.92 13.43 -14.51
N ASP A 83 -9.74 14.10 -13.39
CA ASP A 83 -8.60 13.88 -12.47
C ASP A 83 -8.49 12.41 -12.00
N SER A 84 -9.60 11.65 -12.05
CA SER A 84 -9.63 10.21 -11.79
C SER A 84 -8.83 9.36 -12.79
N TYR A 85 -8.55 9.87 -13.99
CA TYR A 85 -7.74 9.19 -15.00
C TYR A 85 -6.27 9.57 -14.94
N HIS A 86 -5.87 10.43 -14.01
CA HIS A 86 -4.49 10.80 -13.77
C HIS A 86 -3.98 10.19 -12.47
N ASP A 87 -2.70 9.85 -12.45
CA ASP A 87 -2.01 9.51 -11.21
C ASP A 87 -1.79 10.76 -10.33
N ALA A 88 -1.19 10.61 -9.15
CA ALA A 88 -0.93 11.74 -8.26
C ALA A 88 0.05 12.78 -8.85
N PHE A 89 0.94 12.37 -9.78
CA PHE A 89 1.81 13.28 -10.53
C PHE A 89 1.15 13.94 -11.75
N GLY A 90 -0.14 13.66 -12.01
CA GLY A 90 -0.84 14.20 -13.17
C GLY A 90 -0.57 13.46 -14.49
N LYS A 91 0.05 12.28 -14.46
CA LYS A 91 0.24 11.44 -15.64
C LYS A 91 -1.02 10.64 -15.91
N LEU A 92 -1.38 10.48 -17.19
CA LEU A 92 -2.50 9.60 -17.57
C LEU A 92 -2.23 8.16 -17.14
N ARG A 93 -3.23 7.49 -16.57
CA ARG A 93 -3.20 6.07 -16.23
C ARG A 93 -3.35 5.21 -17.50
N THR A 94 -2.30 5.16 -18.30
CA THR A 94 -2.26 4.40 -19.57
C THR A 94 -1.33 3.20 -19.52
N THR A 95 -0.53 3.08 -18.44
CA THR A 95 0.42 1.98 -18.25
C THR A 95 -0.17 0.90 -17.34
N THR A 96 0.32 -0.32 -17.47
CA THR A 96 0.02 -1.39 -16.52
C THR A 96 0.74 -1.09 -15.20
N PRO A 97 0.04 -0.90 -14.07
CA PRO A 97 0.67 -0.67 -12.79
C PRO A 97 1.46 -1.91 -12.34
N TYR A 98 2.54 -1.71 -11.61
CA TYR A 98 3.29 -2.80 -10.98
C TYR A 98 2.78 -3.01 -9.55
N THR A 99 2.31 -4.22 -9.25
CA THR A 99 1.82 -4.58 -7.91
C THR A 99 3.00 -4.81 -6.97
N LEU A 100 3.08 -4.01 -5.92
CA LEU A 100 4.09 -4.12 -4.87
C LEU A 100 3.63 -5.04 -3.73
N ILE A 101 2.37 -4.93 -3.34
CA ILE A 101 1.73 -5.78 -2.33
C ILE A 101 0.37 -6.22 -2.87
N ASP A 102 0.08 -7.51 -2.75
CA ASP A 102 -1.20 -8.13 -3.09
C ASP A 102 -1.67 -8.98 -1.91
N ASN A 103 -2.79 -8.58 -1.32
CA ASN A 103 -3.37 -9.25 -0.16
C ASN A 103 -4.82 -9.63 -0.44
N LYS A 104 -5.13 -10.93 -0.35
CA LYS A 104 -6.44 -11.48 -0.72
C LYS A 104 -6.75 -12.77 0.03
N PHE A 105 -8.03 -13.05 0.20
CA PHE A 105 -8.56 -14.29 0.77
C PHE A 105 -9.36 -15.06 -0.29
N PRO A 106 -8.72 -15.75 -1.25
CA PRO A 106 -9.39 -16.28 -2.44
C PRO A 106 -10.20 -17.56 -2.16
N PHE A 107 -10.14 -18.08 -0.92
CA PHE A 107 -10.75 -19.34 -0.57
C PHE A 107 -11.88 -19.17 0.44
N ALA A 108 -13.00 -19.84 0.21
CA ALA A 108 -14.13 -19.90 1.13
C ALA A 108 -13.88 -20.97 2.21
N ALA A 109 -12.78 -20.87 2.96
CA ALA A 109 -12.55 -21.74 4.09
C ALA A 109 -13.61 -21.47 5.18
N THR A 110 -14.24 -22.50 5.67
CA THR A 110 -15.13 -22.41 6.83
C THR A 110 -14.36 -22.92 8.06
N GLY A 111 -14.19 -22.05 9.04
CA GLY A 111 -13.52 -22.39 10.30
C GLY A 111 -12.32 -21.53 10.62
N THR A 112 -11.69 -21.82 11.76
CA THR A 112 -10.54 -21.10 12.31
C THR A 112 -9.20 -21.44 11.63
N THR A 113 -9.22 -22.26 10.59
CA THR A 113 -8.00 -22.65 9.89
C THR A 113 -7.56 -21.52 8.99
N GLU A 114 -6.54 -20.87 9.40
CA GLU A 114 -5.84 -19.79 8.69
C GLU A 114 -5.36 -20.29 7.33
N TYR A 115 -6.07 -19.94 6.29
CA TYR A 115 -5.58 -20.21 4.97
C TYR A 115 -4.74 -19.01 4.51
N LEU A 116 -3.43 -19.17 4.52
CA LEU A 116 -2.42 -18.22 4.04
C LEU A 116 -2.23 -16.92 4.84
N SER A 117 -3.04 -16.62 5.84
CA SER A 117 -3.02 -15.32 6.49
C SER A 117 -1.80 -15.08 7.38
N ASN A 118 -1.29 -16.11 8.02
CA ASN A 118 -0.12 -16.00 8.92
C ASN A 118 1.13 -16.62 8.30
N THR A 119 1.18 -16.74 6.99
CA THR A 119 2.28 -17.38 6.30
C THR A 119 3.24 -16.35 5.72
N MET A 120 3.14 -16.07 4.44
CA MET A 120 4.12 -15.21 3.75
C MET A 120 3.58 -13.81 3.44
N GLY A 121 2.26 -13.60 3.46
CA GLY A 121 1.62 -12.35 3.09
C GLY A 121 1.38 -11.39 4.25
N ASP A 122 0.81 -11.91 5.37
CA ASP A 122 0.33 -11.11 6.48
C ASP A 122 0.87 -11.53 7.83
N CYS A 123 0.87 -10.60 8.76
CA CYS A 123 1.10 -10.83 10.17
C CYS A 123 0.01 -10.16 11.02
N HIS A 124 -0.24 -10.74 12.18
CA HIS A 124 -1.28 -10.31 13.09
C HIS A 124 -0.72 -10.06 14.47
N ASP A 125 -1.30 -9.07 15.15
CA ASP A 125 -1.03 -8.81 16.56
C ASP A 125 -2.37 -8.58 17.28
N ALA A 126 -2.56 -9.27 18.38
CA ALA A 126 -3.76 -9.18 19.19
C ALA A 126 -3.40 -8.87 20.65
N SER A 127 -3.99 -7.82 21.19
CA SER A 127 -3.77 -7.39 22.57
C SER A 127 -5.11 -7.24 23.29
N GLY A 128 -5.19 -7.73 24.50
CA GLY A 128 -6.39 -7.68 25.33
C GLY A 128 -7.15 -9.01 25.37
N SER A 129 -8.31 -9.00 25.98
CA SER A 129 -9.17 -10.18 26.14
C SER A 129 -10.21 -10.27 25.02
N THR A 130 -10.56 -11.51 24.64
CA THR A 130 -11.64 -11.83 23.68
C THR A 130 -11.48 -11.18 22.30
N VAL A 131 -10.24 -11.12 21.83
CA VAL A 131 -9.88 -10.67 20.49
C VAL A 131 -9.73 -11.87 19.57
N ASN A 132 -10.42 -11.87 18.45
CA ASN A 132 -10.41 -12.98 17.50
C ASN A 132 -10.46 -12.48 16.05
N ALA A 133 -9.92 -13.28 15.14
CA ALA A 133 -10.12 -13.11 13.71
C ALA A 133 -10.64 -14.40 13.10
N VAL A 134 -11.68 -14.29 12.31
CA VAL A 134 -12.29 -15.43 11.61
C VAL A 134 -12.07 -15.26 10.11
N TYR A 135 -11.39 -16.24 9.54
CA TYR A 135 -11.18 -16.36 8.10
C TYR A 135 -12.28 -17.22 7.50
N GLY A 136 -12.91 -16.74 6.46
CA GLY A 136 -13.94 -17.49 5.77
C GLY A 136 -14.74 -16.61 4.82
N SER A 137 -15.41 -17.24 3.86
CA SER A 137 -16.21 -16.52 2.85
C SER A 137 -15.43 -15.42 2.11
N SER A 138 -14.15 -15.70 1.83
CA SER A 138 -13.23 -14.77 1.14
C SER A 138 -12.97 -13.45 1.88
N GLN A 139 -12.99 -13.49 3.20
CA GLN A 139 -12.72 -12.33 4.06
C GLN A 139 -12.09 -12.73 5.39
N CYS A 140 -11.51 -11.75 6.08
CA CYS A 140 -11.10 -11.86 7.47
C CYS A 140 -11.94 -10.89 8.31
N VAL A 141 -12.71 -11.43 9.25
CA VAL A 141 -13.52 -10.66 10.20
C VAL A 141 -12.79 -10.59 11.53
N MET A 142 -12.22 -9.44 11.84
CA MET A 142 -11.62 -9.12 13.13
C MET A 142 -12.73 -8.75 14.09
N THR A 143 -12.78 -9.39 15.25
CA THR A 143 -13.82 -9.17 16.26
C THR A 143 -13.18 -9.01 17.63
N ILE A 144 -13.62 -8.01 18.35
CA ILE A 144 -13.34 -7.82 19.78
C ILE A 144 -14.68 -7.86 20.50
N THR A 145 -14.82 -8.75 21.49
CA THR A 145 -16.11 -8.98 22.18
C THR A 145 -15.92 -8.82 23.68
N ASN A 146 -16.84 -8.12 24.35
CA ASN A 146 -16.81 -7.89 25.80
C ASN A 146 -15.42 -7.44 26.26
N SER A 147 -14.89 -6.43 25.61
CA SER A 147 -13.51 -6.02 25.73
C SER A 147 -13.12 -5.50 27.11
N VAL A 148 -11.84 -5.61 27.39
CA VAL A 148 -11.15 -4.68 28.29
C VAL A 148 -10.79 -3.45 27.47
N ALA A 149 -10.83 -2.27 28.04
CA ALA A 149 -10.43 -1.03 27.37
C ALA A 149 -9.04 -1.18 26.74
N SER A 150 -8.86 -0.59 25.55
CA SER A 150 -7.64 -0.66 24.75
C SER A 150 -7.32 -2.04 24.12
N SER A 151 -8.26 -3.00 24.17
CA SER A 151 -8.10 -4.23 23.40
C SER A 151 -8.01 -3.92 21.91
N SER A 152 -7.09 -4.55 21.22
CA SER A 152 -6.81 -4.25 19.80
C SER A 152 -6.50 -5.50 18.99
N TYR A 153 -6.80 -5.41 17.69
CA TYR A 153 -6.36 -6.36 16.69
C TYR A 153 -5.78 -5.62 15.49
N THR A 154 -4.59 -6.02 15.08
CA THR A 154 -3.92 -5.46 13.91
C THR A 154 -3.62 -6.60 12.92
N SER A 155 -4.06 -6.42 11.67
CA SER A 155 -3.64 -7.22 10.53
C SER A 155 -2.78 -6.34 9.62
N GLN A 156 -1.60 -6.82 9.25
CA GLN A 156 -0.63 -6.06 8.48
C GLN A 156 0.04 -6.93 7.43
N SER A 157 0.28 -6.37 6.23
CA SER A 157 1.18 -7.03 5.29
C SER A 157 2.59 -7.14 5.86
N ARG A 158 3.24 -8.29 5.68
CA ARG A 158 4.65 -8.45 6.09
C ARG A 158 5.57 -7.59 5.25
N LYS A 159 5.26 -7.47 3.97
CA LYS A 159 6.00 -6.66 3.01
C LYS A 159 5.65 -5.19 3.18
N TYR A 160 6.66 -4.35 3.19
CA TYR A 160 6.56 -2.91 3.06
C TYR A 160 6.71 -2.53 1.59
N ALA A 161 5.79 -1.75 1.06
CA ALA A 161 5.88 -1.32 -0.33
C ALA A 161 7.02 -0.31 -0.49
N THR A 162 7.94 -0.60 -1.39
CA THR A 162 9.08 0.29 -1.65
C THR A 162 8.68 1.40 -2.61
N TYR A 163 8.83 2.63 -2.18
CA TYR A 163 8.58 3.81 -3.00
C TYR A 163 9.77 4.11 -3.92
N GLN A 164 9.46 4.53 -5.15
CA GLN A 164 10.47 5.03 -6.08
C GLN A 164 10.15 6.48 -6.49
N PRO A 165 11.10 7.42 -6.32
CA PRO A 165 10.87 8.83 -6.63
C PRO A 165 10.37 9.06 -8.07
N GLY A 166 9.37 9.92 -8.22
CA GLY A 166 8.76 10.24 -9.50
C GLY A 166 7.69 9.26 -9.98
N LYS A 167 7.33 8.28 -9.14
CA LYS A 167 6.24 7.33 -9.38
C LYS A 167 5.20 7.49 -8.28
N SER A 168 3.92 7.55 -8.67
CA SER A 168 2.84 7.55 -7.69
C SER A 168 2.59 6.15 -7.16
N LEU A 169 2.13 6.08 -5.92
CA LEU A 169 1.60 4.86 -5.33
C LEU A 169 0.08 4.95 -5.24
N LEU A 170 -0.57 3.87 -5.67
CA LEU A 170 -2.01 3.69 -5.59
C LEU A 170 -2.30 2.54 -4.62
N PHE A 171 -2.93 2.87 -3.50
CA PHE A 171 -3.49 1.90 -2.56
C PHE A 171 -4.96 1.67 -2.89
N LEU A 172 -5.33 0.41 -3.05
CA LEU A 172 -6.71 -0.04 -3.19
C LEU A 172 -7.03 -1.05 -2.11
N SER A 173 -8.20 -0.94 -1.51
CA SER A 173 -8.63 -1.86 -0.47
C SER A 173 -10.14 -2.02 -0.48
N SER A 174 -10.60 -3.22 -0.16
CA SER A 174 -12.01 -3.49 0.09
C SER A 174 -12.21 -3.98 1.52
N GLY A 175 -13.29 -3.50 2.14
CA GLY A 175 -13.59 -3.87 3.51
C GLY A 175 -14.82 -3.17 4.07
N LEU A 176 -15.19 -3.59 5.27
CA LEU A 176 -16.29 -3.01 6.04
C LEU A 176 -15.71 -2.37 7.29
N ILE A 177 -15.64 -1.02 7.27
CA ILE A 177 -15.05 -0.25 8.37
C ILE A 177 -15.99 -0.07 9.56
N ARG A 178 -17.29 -0.24 9.34
CA ARG A 178 -18.34 -0.15 10.37
C ARG A 178 -19.30 -1.34 10.21
N ASP A 179 -19.52 -2.10 11.26
CA ASP A 179 -20.42 -3.25 11.27
C ASP A 179 -21.67 -2.93 12.08
N ALA A 180 -22.85 -3.32 11.55
CA ALA A 180 -24.13 -3.08 12.20
C ALA A 180 -24.38 -3.95 13.45
N SER A 181 -23.58 -5.02 13.63
CA SER A 181 -23.68 -5.91 14.81
C SER A 181 -22.85 -5.43 16.01
N THR A 182 -22.20 -4.29 15.91
CA THR A 182 -21.50 -3.67 17.04
C THR A 182 -22.52 -3.16 18.07
N ASN A 183 -22.24 -3.35 19.35
CA ASN A 183 -23.12 -2.89 20.42
C ASN A 183 -22.87 -1.43 20.84
N SER A 184 -21.75 -0.86 20.40
CA SER A 184 -21.34 0.50 20.68
C SER A 184 -20.46 1.02 19.55
N LEU A 185 -20.46 2.31 19.33
CA LEU A 185 -19.52 2.97 18.41
C LEU A 185 -18.22 3.42 19.09
N ASP A 186 -18.01 3.03 20.36
CA ASP A 186 -16.85 3.44 21.13
C ASP A 186 -15.60 2.60 20.80
N TYR A 187 -15.27 2.59 19.52
CA TYR A 187 -14.11 1.94 18.97
C TYR A 187 -13.50 2.74 17.83
N THR A 188 -12.26 2.42 17.50
CA THR A 188 -11.54 2.96 16.36
C THR A 188 -11.22 1.83 15.40
N ALA A 189 -11.61 1.99 14.14
CA ALA A 189 -11.25 1.10 13.04
C ALA A 189 -10.49 1.86 11.96
N ARG A 190 -9.39 1.30 11.45
CA ARG A 190 -8.51 1.92 10.47
C ARG A 190 -8.23 0.98 9.31
N ILE A 191 -8.25 1.51 8.10
CA ILE A 191 -7.92 0.80 6.86
C ILE A 191 -7.00 1.70 6.04
N GLY A 192 -5.80 1.23 5.69
CA GLY A 192 -4.92 2.07 4.89
C GLY A 192 -3.52 1.54 4.68
N TYR A 193 -2.68 2.47 4.35
CA TYR A 193 -1.26 2.33 4.07
C TYR A 193 -0.48 3.02 5.20
N PHE A 194 -0.20 2.30 6.29
CA PHE A 194 0.36 2.92 7.50
C PHE A 194 1.00 1.91 8.45
N ASP A 195 1.86 2.41 9.31
CA ASP A 195 2.39 1.72 10.48
C ASP A 195 2.09 2.48 11.79
N ASN A 196 2.86 2.23 12.84
CA ASN A 196 2.67 2.93 14.10
C ASN A 196 3.08 4.41 14.03
N ASP A 197 4.05 4.74 13.18
CA ASP A 197 4.69 6.06 13.17
C ASP A 197 4.23 6.92 12.00
N ASN A 198 3.96 6.34 10.83
CA ASN A 198 3.65 7.06 9.61
C ASN A 198 2.49 6.44 8.85
N GLY A 199 1.82 7.21 8.02
CA GLY A 199 0.87 6.64 7.09
C GLY A 199 -0.30 7.49 6.65
N LEU A 200 -1.09 6.87 5.78
CA LEU A 200 -2.29 7.40 5.17
C LEU A 200 -3.41 6.38 5.34
N PHE A 201 -4.51 6.74 5.96
CA PHE A 201 -5.59 5.79 6.22
C PHE A 201 -6.97 6.44 6.39
N PHE A 202 -7.99 5.63 6.18
CA PHE A 202 -9.35 5.93 6.58
C PHE A 202 -9.55 5.46 8.02
N GLU A 203 -10.21 6.27 8.81
CA GLU A 203 -10.49 5.99 10.21
C GLU A 203 -11.98 6.14 10.50
N GLN A 204 -12.55 5.15 11.14
CA GLN A 204 -13.77 5.31 11.91
C GLN A 204 -13.38 5.50 13.36
N ASN A 205 -13.82 6.58 13.97
CA ASN A 205 -13.65 6.84 15.40
C ASN A 205 -14.99 7.32 15.95
N GLN A 206 -15.58 6.53 16.80
CA GLN A 206 -16.94 6.73 17.31
C GLN A 206 -17.94 6.94 16.17
N THR A 207 -18.58 8.09 16.05
CA THR A 207 -19.54 8.40 15.00
C THR A 207 -18.88 8.94 13.72
N ASN A 208 -17.62 9.36 13.79
CA ASN A 208 -16.94 10.06 12.71
C ASN A 208 -16.22 9.09 11.76
N ILE A 209 -16.28 9.41 10.50
CA ILE A 209 -15.39 8.88 9.46
C ILE A 209 -14.40 9.98 9.11
N ALA A 210 -13.13 9.66 9.02
CA ALA A 210 -12.07 10.60 8.73
C ALA A 210 -11.06 10.02 7.75
N VAL A 211 -10.34 10.90 7.06
CA VAL A 211 -9.06 10.59 6.42
C VAL A 211 -7.95 11.14 7.30
N VAL A 212 -6.86 10.40 7.39
CA VAL A 212 -5.79 10.70 8.34
C VAL A 212 -4.44 10.64 7.64
N LEU A 213 -3.63 11.65 7.88
CA LEU A 213 -2.20 11.67 7.62
C LEU A 213 -1.46 11.55 8.96
N ARG A 214 -0.67 10.48 9.12
CA ARG A 214 0.19 10.26 10.29
C ARG A 214 1.63 10.59 9.95
N ASN A 215 2.26 11.37 10.81
CA ASN A 215 3.69 11.67 10.75
C ASN A 215 4.29 11.62 12.15
N LEU A 216 5.27 10.75 12.39
CA LEU A 216 5.89 10.56 13.71
C LEU A 216 4.85 10.39 14.84
N THR A 217 3.93 9.45 14.69
CA THR A 217 2.84 9.18 15.63
C THR A 217 1.78 10.29 15.78
N SER A 218 2.00 11.44 15.15
CA SER A 218 1.05 12.55 15.16
C SER A 218 0.04 12.42 14.02
N ASP A 219 -1.24 12.48 14.33
CA ASP A 219 -2.33 12.29 13.38
C ASP A 219 -3.01 13.63 13.01
N ALA A 220 -2.94 14.01 11.75
CA ALA A 220 -3.76 15.07 11.18
C ALA A 220 -5.05 14.44 10.60
N ARG A 221 -6.17 14.66 11.30
CA ARG A 221 -7.49 14.11 10.94
C ARG A 221 -8.35 15.12 10.26
N VAL A 222 -9.00 14.70 9.17
CA VAL A 222 -10.04 15.49 8.50
C VAL A 222 -11.31 14.65 8.45
N ILE A 223 -12.30 15.03 9.22
CA ILE A 223 -13.59 14.32 9.30
C ILE A 223 -14.41 14.53 8.03
N GLN A 224 -15.37 13.65 7.76
CA GLN A 224 -16.17 13.63 6.53
C GLN A 224 -16.82 14.97 6.21
N THR A 225 -17.31 15.70 7.22
CA THR A 225 -17.94 17.03 7.05
C THR A 225 -16.98 18.10 6.50
N ASP A 226 -15.67 17.88 6.68
CA ASP A 226 -14.62 18.83 6.30
C ASP A 226 -13.84 18.39 5.05
N TRP A 227 -14.25 17.29 4.41
CA TRP A 227 -13.65 16.89 3.14
C TRP A 227 -13.83 17.95 2.07
N ASN A 228 -12.76 18.23 1.33
CA ASN A 228 -12.66 19.41 0.48
C ASN A 228 -13.02 19.17 -1.01
N ILE A 229 -13.26 17.93 -1.43
CA ILE A 229 -13.68 17.61 -2.80
C ILE A 229 -15.13 17.14 -2.81
N ASP A 230 -15.41 16.05 -2.10
CA ASP A 230 -16.78 15.52 -1.99
C ASP A 230 -17.00 14.90 -0.62
N LYS A 231 -18.02 15.31 0.08
CA LYS A 231 -18.34 14.83 1.43
C LYS A 231 -19.01 13.47 1.44
N PHE A 232 -19.51 13.00 0.31
CA PHE A 232 -20.28 11.75 0.20
C PHE A 232 -21.44 11.63 1.17
N ASP A 233 -22.06 12.74 1.48
CA ASP A 233 -23.29 12.88 2.28
C ASP A 233 -24.52 13.23 1.41
N GLY A 234 -24.39 13.18 0.08
CA GLY A 234 -25.38 13.55 -0.89
C GLY A 234 -25.35 15.03 -1.28
N THR A 235 -24.57 15.88 -0.59
CA THR A 235 -24.47 17.33 -0.90
C THR A 235 -23.29 17.68 -1.80
N GLY A 236 -22.34 16.74 -1.98
CA GLY A 236 -21.15 16.93 -2.80
C GLY A 236 -21.42 16.84 -4.31
N ILE A 237 -20.36 17.05 -5.09
CA ILE A 237 -20.43 17.11 -6.58
C ILE A 237 -20.95 15.79 -7.18
N SER A 238 -20.66 14.65 -6.56
CA SER A 238 -21.13 13.34 -7.04
C SER A 238 -22.60 13.10 -6.77
N GLY A 239 -23.21 13.79 -5.81
CA GLY A 239 -24.56 13.52 -5.31
C GLY A 239 -24.71 12.17 -4.59
N VAL A 240 -23.60 11.48 -4.31
CA VAL A 240 -23.57 10.15 -3.68
C VAL A 240 -23.60 10.29 -2.17
N THR A 241 -24.39 9.45 -1.51
CA THR A 241 -24.32 9.23 -0.05
C THR A 241 -23.72 7.86 0.20
N LEU A 242 -22.58 7.78 0.87
CA LEU A 242 -21.94 6.50 1.24
C LEU A 242 -22.58 5.93 2.50
N ASN A 243 -22.82 4.63 2.45
CA ASN A 243 -23.23 3.87 3.62
C ASN A 243 -22.05 3.02 4.12
N PHE A 244 -21.37 3.48 5.16
CA PHE A 244 -20.22 2.80 5.74
C PHE A 244 -20.55 1.49 6.49
N LEU A 245 -21.82 1.15 6.64
CA LEU A 245 -22.30 -0.18 7.05
C LEU A 245 -22.32 -1.19 5.88
N LYS A 246 -21.79 -0.83 4.73
CA LYS A 246 -21.63 -1.67 3.55
C LYS A 246 -20.18 -1.69 3.13
N ASN A 247 -19.79 -2.73 2.40
CA ASN A 247 -18.46 -2.83 1.84
C ASN A 247 -18.15 -1.62 0.95
N GLN A 248 -16.97 -1.06 1.14
CA GLN A 248 -16.45 0.05 0.34
C GLN A 248 -15.15 -0.37 -0.35
N LEU A 249 -14.87 0.27 -1.48
CA LEU A 249 -13.58 0.20 -2.15
C LEU A 249 -12.84 1.50 -1.85
N PHE A 250 -11.94 1.44 -0.90
CA PHE A 250 -11.12 2.57 -0.45
C PHE A 250 -9.95 2.80 -1.40
N VAL A 251 -9.65 4.06 -1.68
CA VAL A 251 -8.57 4.48 -2.56
C VAL A 251 -7.72 5.52 -1.87
N ILE A 252 -6.41 5.33 -1.88
CA ILE A 252 -5.44 6.36 -1.52
C ILE A 252 -4.43 6.44 -2.65
N ASP A 253 -4.24 7.62 -3.19
CA ASP A 253 -3.39 7.90 -4.33
C ASP A 253 -2.46 9.05 -3.95
N PHE A 254 -1.15 8.83 -3.96
CA PHE A 254 -0.23 9.82 -3.46
C PHE A 254 1.12 9.81 -4.18
N GLU A 255 1.70 11.00 -4.24
CA GLU A 255 3.09 11.22 -4.56
C GLU A 255 3.83 11.60 -3.27
N TRP A 256 4.95 10.96 -3.00
CA TRP A 256 5.69 11.34 -1.81
C TRP A 256 6.62 12.52 -2.08
N LEU A 257 7.78 12.33 -2.70
CA LEU A 257 8.81 13.36 -2.87
C LEU A 257 8.87 14.36 -1.69
N SER A 258 8.49 13.90 -0.50
CA SER A 258 8.41 14.64 0.77
C SER A 258 7.38 15.79 0.82
N ALA A 259 6.87 16.27 -0.29
CA ALA A 259 5.97 17.44 -0.38
C ALA A 259 4.84 17.25 -1.40
N GLY A 260 4.65 16.05 -1.91
CA GLY A 260 3.69 15.79 -2.97
C GLY A 260 2.23 15.84 -2.51
N ARG A 261 1.34 15.59 -3.45
CA ARG A 261 -0.11 15.58 -3.28
C ARG A 261 -0.58 14.22 -2.75
N ILE A 262 -1.59 14.23 -1.89
CA ILE A 262 -2.29 13.05 -1.38
C ILE A 262 -3.77 13.19 -1.72
N ARG A 263 -4.38 12.12 -2.24
CA ARG A 263 -5.82 12.06 -2.53
C ARG A 263 -6.43 10.84 -1.87
N PHE A 264 -7.53 11.03 -1.19
CA PHE A 264 -8.37 9.98 -0.62
C PHE A 264 -9.66 9.89 -1.41
N GLY A 265 -10.18 8.68 -1.62
CA GLY A 265 -11.40 8.49 -2.38
C GLY A 265 -11.98 7.09 -2.29
N PHE A 266 -12.98 6.86 -3.12
CA PHE A 266 -13.67 5.58 -3.23
C PHE A 266 -13.83 5.20 -4.70
N TYR A 267 -13.74 3.91 -4.98
CA TYR A 267 -14.00 3.39 -6.32
C TYR A 267 -15.48 3.05 -6.45
N LEU A 268 -16.23 3.86 -7.21
CA LEU A 268 -17.66 3.76 -7.37
C LEU A 268 -18.02 3.83 -8.87
N PHE A 269 -19.00 3.05 -9.30
CA PHE A 269 -19.53 3.10 -10.67
C PHE A 269 -18.45 3.00 -11.78
N GLY A 270 -17.38 2.20 -11.53
CA GLY A 270 -16.33 1.97 -12.52
C GLY A 270 -15.23 3.05 -12.58
N ARG A 271 -15.21 4.00 -11.63
CA ARG A 271 -14.20 5.06 -11.56
C ARG A 271 -13.89 5.49 -10.13
N ILE A 272 -12.76 6.16 -9.95
CA ILE A 272 -12.37 6.74 -8.66
C ILE A 272 -13.09 8.09 -8.49
N PHE A 273 -13.72 8.26 -7.34
CA PHE A 273 -14.21 9.54 -6.85
C PHE A 273 -13.42 9.94 -5.62
N TYR A 274 -12.73 11.06 -5.70
CA TYR A 274 -11.96 11.58 -4.57
C TYR A 274 -12.87 12.33 -3.59
N CYS A 275 -12.63 12.14 -2.28
CA CYS A 275 -13.34 12.83 -1.22
C CYS A 275 -12.54 14.00 -0.66
N HIS A 276 -11.23 13.79 -0.51
CA HIS A 276 -10.35 14.80 0.11
C HIS A 276 -8.98 14.78 -0.54
N GLN A 277 -8.36 15.96 -0.61
CA GLN A 277 -7.01 16.15 -1.11
C GLN A 277 -6.19 17.00 -0.14
N ILE A 278 -4.95 16.58 0.10
CA ILE A 278 -3.94 17.35 0.83
C ILE A 278 -2.88 17.79 -0.17
N THR A 279 -2.60 19.08 -0.22
CA THR A 279 -1.56 19.68 -1.08
C THR A 279 -0.47 20.24 -0.19
N ASN A 280 0.73 19.68 -0.32
CA ASN A 280 1.87 19.99 0.56
C ASN A 280 2.90 20.92 -0.09
N VAL A 281 2.93 20.98 -1.42
CA VAL A 281 3.85 21.85 -2.18
C VAL A 281 3.64 23.30 -1.81
N ASN A 282 4.72 24.03 -1.59
CA ASN A 282 4.73 25.45 -1.19
C ASN A 282 4.01 25.72 0.16
N SER A 283 3.86 24.69 0.99
CA SER A 283 3.16 24.78 2.27
C SER A 283 4.03 24.31 3.45
N LEU A 284 4.86 23.29 3.24
CA LEU A 284 5.66 22.66 4.27
C LEU A 284 7.15 23.01 4.14
N THR A 285 7.84 23.03 5.28
CA THR A 285 9.30 23.17 5.38
C THR A 285 10.00 21.84 5.70
N ALA A 286 9.24 20.78 5.94
CA ALA A 286 9.71 19.42 6.24
C ALA A 286 8.85 18.40 5.50
N PRO A 287 9.31 17.14 5.38
CA PRO A 287 8.51 16.07 4.82
C PRO A 287 7.17 15.92 5.53
N TYR A 288 6.09 15.74 4.76
CA TYR A 288 4.76 15.51 5.34
C TYR A 288 4.66 14.15 6.04
N MET A 289 5.53 13.22 5.70
CA MET A 289 5.65 11.89 6.28
C MET A 289 7.12 11.44 6.17
N LEU A 290 7.70 10.89 7.23
CA LEU A 290 9.14 10.59 7.25
C LEU A 290 9.55 9.46 6.32
N THR A 291 8.68 8.48 6.10
CA THR A 291 8.93 7.38 5.17
C THR A 291 7.71 7.09 4.32
N PRO A 292 7.88 6.87 3.02
CA PRO A 292 6.82 6.38 2.16
C PRO A 292 6.75 4.85 2.08
N ASN A 293 7.74 4.13 2.62
CA ASN A 293 7.79 2.67 2.60
C ASN A 293 6.98 2.14 3.77
N LEU A 294 5.75 1.72 3.51
CA LEU A 294 4.78 1.34 4.53
C LEU A 294 4.07 0.04 4.16
N PRO A 295 3.45 -0.62 5.13
CA PRO A 295 2.62 -1.79 4.89
C PRO A 295 1.16 -1.41 4.64
N ILE A 296 0.40 -2.35 4.11
CA ILE A 296 -1.05 -2.33 4.22
C ILE A 296 -1.42 -2.73 5.65
N ARG A 297 -2.32 -1.97 6.28
CA ARG A 297 -2.76 -2.30 7.64
C ARG A 297 -4.26 -2.09 7.81
N TYR A 298 -4.85 -3.03 8.56
CA TYR A 298 -6.18 -2.95 9.14
C TYR A 298 -6.02 -3.02 10.66
N GLN A 299 -6.64 -2.10 11.36
CA GLN A 299 -6.51 -2.04 12.81
C GLN A 299 -7.87 -1.76 13.46
N LEU A 300 -8.21 -2.55 14.45
CA LEU A 300 -9.39 -2.39 15.28
C LEU A 300 -8.94 -2.19 16.72
N THR A 301 -9.43 -1.16 17.38
CA THR A 301 -9.15 -0.87 18.80
C THR A 301 -10.44 -0.44 19.49
N VAL A 302 -10.74 -0.98 20.63
CA VAL A 302 -11.87 -0.53 21.45
C VAL A 302 -11.39 0.46 22.48
N ASN A 303 -12.17 1.51 22.68
CA ASN A 303 -11.80 2.61 23.58
C ASN A 303 -12.30 2.35 25.00
N ASP A 304 -13.39 1.60 25.16
CA ASP A 304 -13.99 1.31 26.45
C ASP A 304 -14.22 -0.19 26.69
N SER A 305 -14.45 -0.58 27.93
CA SER A 305 -14.78 -1.94 28.34
C SER A 305 -16.20 -2.34 27.87
N ASN A 306 -16.44 -3.65 27.76
CA ASN A 306 -17.71 -4.24 27.32
C ASN A 306 -18.15 -3.84 25.90
N THR A 307 -17.28 -3.30 25.10
CA THR A 307 -17.54 -2.97 23.69
C THR A 307 -17.37 -4.22 22.81
N THR A 308 -18.31 -4.45 21.92
CA THR A 308 -18.17 -5.40 20.83
C THR A 308 -17.99 -4.62 19.54
N ALA A 309 -16.88 -4.84 18.84
CA ALA A 309 -16.52 -4.16 17.62
C ALA A 309 -16.07 -5.15 16.54
N LYS A 310 -16.27 -4.79 15.28
CA LYS A 310 -15.82 -5.59 14.14
C LYS A 310 -15.24 -4.72 13.03
N LEU A 311 -14.24 -5.27 12.38
CA LEU A 311 -13.63 -4.74 11.16
C LEU A 311 -13.46 -5.90 10.18
N THR A 312 -13.89 -5.71 8.93
CA THR A 312 -13.75 -6.75 7.91
C THR A 312 -12.74 -6.34 6.86
N GLN A 313 -11.75 -7.17 6.65
CA GLN A 313 -10.77 -7.11 5.57
C GLN A 313 -11.18 -8.08 4.46
N ILE A 314 -11.13 -7.64 3.18
CA ILE A 314 -11.46 -8.49 2.04
C ILE A 314 -10.24 -8.63 1.13
N CYS A 315 -9.90 -7.58 0.38
CA CYS A 315 -8.73 -7.55 -0.49
C CYS A 315 -8.06 -6.19 -0.39
N SER A 316 -6.76 -6.17 -0.64
CA SER A 316 -6.01 -4.91 -0.72
C SER A 316 -4.76 -5.06 -1.56
N SER A 317 -4.35 -3.98 -2.20
CA SER A 317 -3.11 -3.92 -2.96
C SER A 317 -2.48 -2.54 -2.90
N VAL A 318 -1.16 -2.52 -3.07
CA VAL A 318 -0.39 -1.30 -3.34
C VAL A 318 0.31 -1.47 -4.66
N MET A 319 0.14 -0.50 -5.53
CA MET A 319 0.69 -0.50 -6.88
C MET A 319 1.52 0.74 -7.13
N SER A 320 2.64 0.57 -7.83
CA SER A 320 3.39 1.67 -8.43
C SER A 320 2.86 1.94 -9.83
N GLU A 321 2.34 3.13 -10.09
CA GLU A 321 1.74 3.49 -11.37
C GLU A 321 2.76 3.85 -12.45
N GLY A 322 4.02 4.04 -12.07
CA GLY A 322 5.14 4.28 -13.00
C GLY A 322 6.01 3.05 -13.28
N GLY A 323 5.51 1.83 -13.02
CA GLY A 323 6.30 0.61 -13.05
C GLY A 323 7.24 0.50 -11.84
N TYR A 324 8.08 -0.53 -11.80
CA TYR A 324 8.98 -0.78 -10.68
C TYR A 324 10.32 -1.29 -11.20
N ASN A 325 11.39 -0.77 -10.65
CA ASN A 325 12.75 -1.23 -10.92
C ASN A 325 13.44 -1.48 -9.56
N PRO A 326 13.53 -2.75 -9.10
CA PRO A 326 14.15 -3.06 -7.82
C PRO A 326 15.64 -2.75 -7.86
N ILE A 327 16.02 -1.64 -7.25
CA ILE A 327 17.42 -1.24 -7.09
C ILE A 327 17.76 -1.46 -5.62
N GLY A 328 18.72 -2.33 -5.34
CA GLY A 328 19.16 -2.62 -3.99
C GLY A 328 20.66 -2.77 -3.89
N LYS A 329 21.18 -2.76 -2.67
CA LYS A 329 22.61 -3.02 -2.40
C LYS A 329 22.84 -4.50 -2.18
N PRO A 330 23.79 -5.13 -2.89
CA PRO A 330 24.14 -6.51 -2.67
C PRO A 330 25.03 -6.68 -1.44
N PHE A 331 24.73 -7.70 -0.66
CA PHE A 331 25.55 -8.15 0.46
C PHE A 331 25.70 -9.67 0.43
N SER A 332 26.70 -10.18 1.08
CA SER A 332 26.89 -11.63 1.29
C SER A 332 27.62 -11.91 2.58
N ILE A 333 27.36 -13.08 3.14
CA ILE A 333 28.05 -13.56 4.33
C ILE A 333 28.28 -15.07 4.25
N SER A 334 29.36 -15.55 4.86
CA SER A 334 29.68 -16.97 4.99
C SER A 334 30.01 -17.29 6.43
N ASN A 335 30.01 -18.59 6.77
CA ASN A 335 30.56 -19.05 8.04
C ASN A 335 32.12 -19.10 8.05
N GLY A 336 32.77 -18.46 7.06
CA GLY A 336 34.20 -18.29 6.97
C GLY A 336 34.96 -19.60 6.73
N THR A 337 36.12 -19.70 7.32
CA THR A 337 36.98 -20.88 7.21
C THR A 337 36.72 -21.92 8.30
N THR A 338 35.85 -21.64 9.25
CA THR A 338 35.46 -22.56 10.29
C THR A 338 34.13 -23.22 9.91
N GLY A 339 34.20 -24.43 9.39
CA GLY A 339 33.04 -25.22 9.01
C GLY A 339 32.24 -25.70 10.23
N VAL A 340 30.98 -25.98 10.01
CA VAL A 340 30.08 -26.59 11.01
C VAL A 340 30.14 -28.11 10.83
N GLN A 341 30.52 -28.83 11.87
CA GLN A 341 30.58 -30.30 11.85
C GLN A 341 29.16 -30.87 11.77
N MET A 342 28.89 -31.65 10.76
CA MET A 342 27.60 -32.30 10.54
C MET A 342 27.41 -33.55 11.35
N SER A 343 26.21 -34.06 11.32
CA SER A 343 25.78 -35.34 11.86
C SER A 343 24.98 -36.08 10.77
N ASP A 344 25.05 -37.41 10.80
CA ASP A 344 24.23 -38.28 9.95
C ASP A 344 22.88 -38.62 10.58
N THR A 345 22.63 -38.20 11.81
CA THR A 345 21.38 -38.47 12.54
C THR A 345 20.49 -37.26 12.67
N ILE A 346 21.09 -36.08 12.85
CA ILE A 346 20.34 -34.82 13.06
C ILE A 346 20.76 -33.75 12.09
N GLU A 347 19.81 -32.94 11.68
CA GLU A 347 20.00 -31.72 10.89
C GLU A 347 20.60 -30.62 11.79
N ARG A 348 21.64 -29.96 11.34
CA ARG A 348 22.35 -28.93 12.10
C ARG A 348 22.28 -27.59 11.41
N PRO A 349 22.11 -26.47 12.15
CA PRO A 349 22.17 -25.12 11.59
C PRO A 349 23.61 -24.80 11.13
N VAL A 350 23.72 -24.19 9.96
CA VAL A 350 24.97 -23.75 9.37
C VAL A 350 25.13 -22.24 9.43
N LEU A 351 24.12 -21.52 8.96
CA LEU A 351 24.12 -20.05 8.84
C LEU A 351 22.70 -19.51 8.92
N ALA A 352 22.54 -18.44 9.68
CA ALA A 352 21.26 -17.73 9.78
C ALA A 352 21.45 -16.25 9.45
N ILE A 353 20.43 -15.65 8.84
CA ILE A 353 20.32 -14.20 8.63
C ILE A 353 18.97 -13.68 9.09
N ARG A 354 18.94 -12.46 9.61
CA ARG A 354 17.74 -11.72 9.98
C ARG A 354 17.92 -10.22 9.74
N GLY A 355 16.83 -9.47 9.70
CA GLY A 355 16.91 -8.02 9.84
C GLY A 355 17.37 -7.62 11.25
N ASN A 356 18.05 -6.51 11.39
CA ASN A 356 18.54 -6.03 12.67
C ASN A 356 17.42 -5.49 13.55
N SER A 357 16.91 -6.31 14.46
CA SER A 357 15.84 -5.95 15.40
C SER A 357 16.31 -5.06 16.57
N ALA A 358 17.61 -5.00 16.84
CA ALA A 358 18.15 -4.21 17.94
C ALA A 358 18.19 -2.69 17.67
N ALA A 359 18.00 -2.28 16.42
CA ALA A 359 17.96 -0.88 16.01
C ALA A 359 16.57 -0.24 16.14
N SER A 360 15.72 -0.78 16.99
CA SER A 360 14.34 -0.31 17.26
C SER A 360 14.26 1.01 18.04
N SER A 361 15.38 1.73 18.23
CA SER A 361 15.28 3.09 18.75
C SER A 361 14.55 3.98 17.75
N ALA A 362 13.60 4.74 18.22
CA ALA A 362 12.66 5.59 17.46
C ALA A 362 13.29 6.57 16.45
N SER A 363 14.59 6.67 16.38
CA SER A 363 15.32 7.53 15.45
C SER A 363 15.90 6.82 14.22
N ASN A 364 15.80 5.49 14.11
CA ASN A 364 16.41 4.71 13.02
C ASN A 364 15.50 3.61 12.48
N ASN A 365 14.26 3.91 12.15
CA ASN A 365 13.26 2.99 11.60
C ASN A 365 13.63 2.36 10.22
N ARG A 366 14.81 2.64 9.68
CA ARG A 366 15.21 2.17 8.35
C ARG A 366 15.24 0.64 8.19
N TYR A 367 15.41 -0.10 9.27
CA TYR A 367 15.61 -1.55 9.22
C TYR A 367 14.33 -2.33 8.92
N TYR A 368 13.17 -1.81 9.32
CA TYR A 368 11.87 -2.48 9.12
C TYR A 368 11.24 -2.20 7.77
N HIS A 369 11.63 -1.09 7.15
CA HIS A 369 11.06 -0.61 5.90
C HIS A 369 11.79 -1.12 4.65
N GLN A 370 12.74 -2.05 4.84
CA GLN A 370 13.52 -2.59 3.74
C GLN A 370 13.14 -4.03 3.45
N ASN A 371 13.13 -4.37 2.17
CA ASN A 371 12.93 -5.74 1.73
C ASN A 371 14.29 -6.40 1.50
N VAL A 372 14.56 -7.49 2.20
CA VAL A 372 15.80 -8.27 2.06
C VAL A 372 15.51 -9.51 1.22
N VAL A 373 16.08 -9.55 0.03
CA VAL A 373 15.80 -10.57 -0.98
C VAL A 373 17.04 -11.45 -1.18
N PRO A 374 17.04 -12.72 -0.74
CA PRO A 374 18.12 -13.65 -1.01
C PRO A 374 18.29 -13.90 -2.52
N THR A 375 19.55 -13.90 -2.97
CA THR A 375 19.87 -14.03 -4.40
C THR A 375 20.82 -15.18 -4.71
N LEU A 376 21.64 -15.58 -3.76
CA LEU A 376 22.68 -16.58 -3.95
C LEU A 376 22.79 -17.49 -2.73
N LEU A 377 22.94 -18.78 -2.97
CA LEU A 377 23.36 -19.76 -2.00
C LEU A 377 24.55 -20.54 -2.53
N SER A 378 25.59 -20.69 -1.74
CA SER A 378 26.68 -21.64 -1.98
C SER A 378 26.88 -22.51 -0.75
N ILE A 379 26.97 -23.81 -0.93
CA ILE A 379 27.19 -24.78 0.14
C ILE A 379 28.14 -25.90 -0.33
N PHE A 380 29.08 -26.25 0.52
CA PHE A 380 29.91 -27.43 0.28
C PHE A 380 30.35 -28.09 1.59
N GLY A 381 30.74 -29.36 1.52
CA GLY A 381 31.27 -30.14 2.62
C GLY A 381 32.69 -30.58 2.37
N THR A 382 33.49 -30.64 3.42
CA THR A 382 34.79 -31.27 3.40
C THR A 382 34.62 -32.78 3.53
N ALA A 383 35.35 -33.58 2.77
CA ALA A 383 35.30 -35.05 2.74
C ALA A 383 34.15 -35.64 1.89
N ASN A 384 34.19 -36.96 1.73
CA ASN A 384 33.39 -37.71 0.74
C ASN A 384 31.90 -37.92 1.02
N PRO A 385 31.32 -37.73 2.21
CA PRO A 385 29.87 -37.92 2.31
C PRO A 385 29.12 -36.78 1.70
N ASP A 386 28.10 -37.12 0.91
CA ASP A 386 27.12 -36.17 0.38
C ASP A 386 26.35 -35.51 1.51
N ILE A 387 25.86 -34.33 1.25
CA ILE A 387 25.17 -33.46 2.20
C ILE A 387 23.78 -33.17 1.68
N PHE A 388 22.78 -33.37 2.51
CA PHE A 388 21.46 -32.81 2.34
C PHE A 388 21.39 -31.47 3.05
N TYR A 389 20.83 -30.45 2.39
CA TYR A 389 20.62 -29.14 2.99
C TYR A 389 19.18 -28.66 2.82
N THR A 390 18.74 -27.80 3.73
CA THR A 390 17.48 -27.07 3.60
C THR A 390 17.68 -25.58 3.88
N ILE A 391 16.92 -24.76 3.17
CA ILE A 391 16.73 -23.34 3.48
C ILE A 391 15.35 -23.20 4.13
N ARG A 392 15.34 -22.70 5.34
CA ARG A 392 14.13 -22.54 6.14
C ARG A 392 13.87 -21.08 6.41
N LEU A 393 12.64 -20.62 6.11
CA LEU A 393 12.14 -19.34 6.52
C LEU A 393 11.31 -19.52 7.80
N TYR A 394 11.71 -18.84 8.86
CA TYR A 394 10.96 -18.75 10.11
C TYR A 394 10.29 -17.38 10.17
N LEU A 395 8.98 -17.38 10.26
CA LEU A 395 8.17 -16.18 10.35
C LEU A 395 8.02 -15.72 11.79
N ALA A 396 8.33 -14.47 12.07
CA ALA A 396 8.12 -13.89 13.39
C ALA A 396 6.64 -13.94 13.81
N PRO A 397 6.31 -14.21 15.12
CA PRO A 397 7.25 -14.25 16.24
C PRO A 397 7.94 -15.61 16.44
N ASN A 398 7.64 -16.62 15.64
CA ASN A 398 8.10 -18.01 15.83
C ASN A 398 9.49 -18.23 15.20
N THR A 399 10.47 -17.46 15.60
CA THR A 399 11.84 -17.54 15.09
C THR A 399 12.68 -18.52 15.91
N PRO A 400 13.76 -19.09 15.34
CA PRO A 400 14.66 -19.95 16.08
C PRO A 400 15.31 -19.20 17.23
N THR A 401 15.45 -19.85 18.37
CA THR A 401 16.17 -19.26 19.50
C THR A 401 17.66 -19.20 19.18
N VAL A 402 18.16 -18.00 19.06
CA VAL A 402 19.60 -17.70 18.92
C VAL A 402 19.97 -16.76 20.05
N ALA A 403 21.03 -17.07 20.78
CA ALA A 403 21.48 -16.13 21.80
C ALA A 403 21.83 -14.79 21.17
N ASP A 404 21.34 -13.69 21.72
CA ASP A 404 21.54 -12.35 21.13
C ASP A 404 23.02 -12.01 20.93
N ALA A 405 23.90 -12.49 21.81
CA ALA A 405 25.34 -12.34 21.66
C ALA A 405 25.95 -13.07 20.44
N SER A 406 25.19 -13.97 19.81
CA SER A 406 25.63 -14.69 18.61
C SER A 406 25.27 -14.01 17.31
N TRP A 407 24.40 -12.96 17.35
CA TRP A 407 24.06 -12.16 16.20
C TRP A 407 25.12 -11.08 15.94
N ASN A 408 25.74 -11.14 14.79
CA ASN A 408 26.76 -10.20 14.36
C ASN A 408 26.23 -9.30 13.25
N ALA A 409 26.61 -8.03 13.25
CA ALA A 409 26.35 -7.15 12.12
C ALA A 409 27.12 -7.63 10.89
N VAL A 410 26.48 -7.62 9.73
CA VAL A 410 27.13 -7.94 8.46
C VAL A 410 28.09 -6.81 8.06
N ASP A 411 27.59 -5.61 8.06
CA ASP A 411 28.32 -4.37 7.75
C ASP A 411 27.58 -3.17 8.35
N VAL A 412 28.27 -2.05 8.53
CA VAL A 412 27.68 -0.79 9.03
C VAL A 412 26.57 -0.26 8.11
N ASN A 413 26.60 -0.61 6.83
CA ASN A 413 25.63 -0.18 5.82
C ASN A 413 24.52 -1.23 5.56
N SER A 414 24.67 -2.45 6.09
CA SER A 414 23.67 -3.52 5.97
C SER A 414 22.63 -3.42 7.07
N VAL A 415 21.39 -3.74 6.72
CA VAL A 415 20.30 -3.87 7.70
C VAL A 415 20.21 -5.27 8.30
N CYS A 416 21.06 -6.18 7.87
CA CYS A 416 21.05 -7.57 8.29
C CYS A 416 22.07 -7.88 9.38
N GLN A 417 21.71 -8.86 10.18
CA GLN A 417 22.59 -9.58 11.10
C GLN A 417 22.68 -11.04 10.70
N TYR A 418 23.79 -11.68 11.05
CA TYR A 418 24.00 -13.10 10.81
C TYR A 418 24.44 -13.82 12.08
N ALA A 419 24.19 -15.11 12.12
CA ALA A 419 24.73 -16.02 13.13
C ALA A 419 25.24 -17.29 12.46
N VAL A 420 26.39 -17.79 12.91
CA VAL A 420 26.98 -19.06 12.43
C VAL A 420 26.55 -20.21 13.32
N GLY A 421 26.57 -21.43 12.77
CA GLY A 421 26.03 -22.63 13.42
C GLY A 421 26.53 -22.92 14.84
N VAL A 422 27.75 -22.52 15.17
CA VAL A 422 28.33 -22.70 16.52
C VAL A 422 27.59 -21.85 17.57
N GLY A 423 27.01 -20.70 17.17
CA GLY A 423 26.27 -19.82 18.07
C GLY A 423 24.75 -20.11 18.13
N ILE A 424 24.25 -20.96 17.25
CA ILE A 424 22.82 -21.29 17.20
C ILE A 424 22.59 -22.49 18.13
N THR A 425 21.94 -22.25 19.26
CA THR A 425 21.50 -23.31 20.16
C THR A 425 20.48 -24.20 19.45
N ALA A 426 20.57 -25.52 19.72
CA ALA A 426 19.79 -26.55 19.06
C ALA A 426 18.41 -26.10 18.64
N ILE A 427 18.13 -26.15 17.35
CA ILE A 427 16.77 -26.07 16.88
C ILE A 427 16.10 -27.33 17.40
N THR A 428 15.36 -27.19 18.47
CA THR A 428 14.35 -28.19 18.79
C THR A 428 13.43 -28.17 17.59
N PRO A 429 13.17 -29.29 16.92
CA PRO A 429 12.21 -29.32 15.84
C PRO A 429 10.91 -28.76 16.39
N VAL A 430 10.62 -27.49 16.06
CA VAL A 430 9.39 -26.85 16.47
C VAL A 430 8.32 -27.58 15.70
N SER A 431 7.41 -28.17 16.44
CA SER A 431 6.27 -28.93 15.93
C SER A 431 5.66 -28.24 14.70
N ASN A 432 5.41 -29.03 13.66
CA ASN A 432 4.73 -28.74 12.42
C ASN A 432 4.07 -27.37 12.31
N GLY A 433 4.60 -26.50 11.45
CA GLY A 433 3.97 -25.23 11.07
C GLY A 433 4.73 -23.97 11.38
N VAL A 434 5.90 -24.03 12.01
CA VAL A 434 6.67 -22.83 12.42
C VAL A 434 7.72 -22.39 11.40
N SER A 435 8.23 -23.31 10.57
CA SER A 435 9.15 -22.99 9.49
C SER A 435 8.64 -23.45 8.14
N ILE A 436 8.94 -22.65 7.12
CA ILE A 436 8.66 -22.97 5.73
C ILE A 436 9.97 -23.42 5.10
N ILE A 437 10.04 -24.64 4.57
CA ILE A 437 11.15 -25.06 3.74
C ILE A 437 10.98 -24.38 2.39
N VAL A 438 11.88 -23.46 2.08
CA VAL A 438 11.81 -22.64 0.86
C VAL A 438 12.55 -23.32 -0.27
N ASP A 439 13.66 -23.98 0.07
CA ASP A 439 14.46 -24.77 -0.84
C ASP A 439 15.19 -25.90 -0.11
N SER A 440 15.49 -26.95 -0.84
CA SER A 440 16.28 -28.07 -0.35
C SER A 440 17.03 -28.74 -1.47
N GLY A 441 18.17 -29.33 -1.17
CA GLY A 441 18.97 -30.00 -2.18
C GLY A 441 20.10 -30.82 -1.61
N TYR A 442 20.92 -31.29 -2.51
CA TYR A 442 22.06 -32.13 -2.20
C TYR A 442 23.34 -31.48 -2.70
N ALA A 443 24.38 -31.50 -1.88
CA ALA A 443 25.71 -31.10 -2.27
C ALA A 443 26.62 -32.32 -2.18
N ALA A 444 27.40 -32.58 -3.24
CA ALA A 444 28.36 -33.64 -3.26
C ALA A 444 29.47 -33.38 -2.25
N GLY A 445 29.87 -34.40 -1.51
CA GLY A 445 31.02 -34.35 -0.61
C GLY A 445 32.34 -34.29 -1.40
N GLY A 446 33.31 -33.56 -0.86
CA GLY A 446 34.61 -33.42 -1.52
C GLY A 446 34.81 -32.11 -2.28
N ALA A 447 35.48 -32.08 -3.37
CA ALA A 447 36.02 -30.87 -4.01
C ALA A 447 35.04 -29.96 -4.79
N SER A 448 33.73 -30.22 -4.77
CA SER A 448 32.79 -29.46 -5.58
C SER A 448 31.88 -28.56 -4.74
N ALA A 449 32.03 -27.26 -4.88
CA ALA A 449 31.06 -26.30 -4.37
C ALA A 449 29.77 -26.36 -5.22
N SER A 450 28.64 -26.50 -4.56
CA SER A 450 27.34 -26.30 -5.21
C SER A 450 26.96 -24.81 -5.09
N ILE A 451 26.77 -24.15 -6.23
CA ILE A 451 26.32 -22.76 -6.28
C ILE A 451 24.91 -22.78 -6.87
N GLN A 452 23.95 -22.32 -6.09
CA GLN A 452 22.60 -22.07 -6.57
C GLN A 452 22.35 -20.57 -6.65
N VAL A 453 21.97 -20.11 -7.81
CA VAL A 453 21.37 -18.78 -7.97
C VAL A 453 19.90 -18.95 -7.67
N LEU A 454 19.44 -18.34 -6.60
CA LEU A 454 18.01 -18.31 -6.28
C LEU A 454 17.30 -17.54 -7.40
N SER A 455 16.39 -18.19 -8.10
CA SER A 455 15.73 -17.58 -9.27
C SER A 455 14.87 -16.38 -8.83
N SER A 456 14.64 -15.44 -9.75
CA SER A 456 13.78 -14.28 -9.51
C SER A 456 12.35 -14.64 -9.06
N ILE A 457 11.90 -15.87 -9.32
CA ILE A 457 10.61 -16.38 -8.84
C ILE A 457 10.60 -16.52 -7.32
N TYR A 458 11.73 -16.91 -6.71
CA TYR A 458 11.85 -16.98 -5.26
C TYR A 458 12.10 -15.61 -4.63
N ALA A 459 12.67 -14.68 -5.38
CA ALA A 459 12.98 -13.34 -4.87
C ALA A 459 11.75 -12.57 -4.39
N ASP A 460 10.60 -12.74 -5.04
CA ASP A 460 9.34 -12.11 -4.61
C ASP A 460 8.67 -12.85 -3.45
N ALA A 461 8.87 -14.16 -3.35
CA ALA A 461 8.27 -15.01 -2.32
C ALA A 461 9.15 -15.15 -1.07
N LEU A 462 10.47 -15.12 -1.23
CA LEU A 462 11.43 -15.28 -0.15
C LEU A 462 12.03 -13.93 0.24
N GLN A 463 11.37 -13.24 1.14
CA GLN A 463 11.87 -11.99 1.69
C GLN A 463 11.98 -12.09 3.21
N ILE A 464 13.02 -11.51 3.78
CA ILE A 464 13.08 -11.26 5.22
C ILE A 464 12.30 -9.98 5.48
N THR A 465 11.25 -10.10 6.25
CA THR A 465 10.35 -9.02 6.64
C THR A 465 10.27 -8.95 8.16
N SER A 466 9.32 -8.21 8.68
CA SER A 466 9.05 -8.14 10.12
C SER A 466 7.56 -8.28 10.41
N ASN A 467 7.23 -8.64 11.63
CA ASN A 467 5.85 -8.64 12.11
C ASN A 467 5.41 -7.25 12.61
N VAL A 468 4.16 -7.14 13.07
CA VAL A 468 3.57 -5.89 13.61
C VAL A 468 4.39 -5.29 14.76
N THR A 469 5.06 -6.12 15.55
CA THR A 469 5.88 -5.71 16.70
C THR A 469 7.36 -5.51 16.33
N ASN A 470 7.66 -5.45 15.03
CA ASN A 470 9.01 -5.23 14.48
C ASN A 470 10.03 -6.34 14.82
N VAL A 471 9.56 -7.55 15.05
CA VAL A 471 10.43 -8.73 15.14
C VAL A 471 10.70 -9.26 13.74
N SER A 472 11.97 -9.41 13.38
CA SER A 472 12.35 -9.87 12.04
C SER A 472 12.13 -11.36 11.85
N ASP A 473 11.75 -11.74 10.63
CA ASP A 473 11.84 -13.11 10.14
C ASP A 473 13.32 -13.56 10.07
N VAL A 474 13.53 -14.89 10.08
CA VAL A 474 14.86 -15.49 10.04
C VAL A 474 14.94 -16.49 8.90
N ILE A 475 15.93 -16.34 8.04
CA ILE A 475 16.32 -17.38 7.10
C ILE A 475 17.46 -18.19 7.73
N LEU A 476 17.28 -19.51 7.75
CA LEU A 476 18.20 -20.45 8.32
C LEU A 476 18.58 -21.52 7.30
N ILE A 477 19.88 -21.67 7.09
CA ILE A 477 20.45 -22.77 6.32
C ILE A 477 20.78 -23.88 7.30
N THR A 478 20.21 -25.06 7.08
CA THR A 478 20.55 -26.26 7.84
C THR A 478 21.10 -27.32 6.91
N ALA A 479 21.93 -28.23 7.47
CA ALA A 479 22.46 -29.34 6.72
C ALA A 479 22.58 -30.62 7.57
N LYS A 480 22.66 -31.73 6.87
CA LYS A 480 22.86 -33.07 7.44
C LYS A 480 23.72 -33.90 6.48
N SER A 481 24.64 -34.69 7.01
CA SER A 481 25.42 -35.60 6.19
C SER A 481 24.68 -36.94 6.02
N PHE A 482 24.98 -37.65 4.93
CA PHE A 482 24.47 -39.01 4.73
C PHE A 482 25.22 -40.02 5.59
N THR A 483 26.51 -39.80 5.76
CA THR A 483 27.38 -40.63 6.60
C THR A 483 28.49 -39.78 7.20
N GLY A 484 29.01 -40.17 8.36
CA GLY A 484 30.14 -39.47 8.99
C GLY A 484 29.82 -38.05 9.45
N THR A 485 30.87 -37.30 9.71
CA THR A 485 30.81 -35.97 10.33
C THR A 485 31.64 -34.93 9.57
N PRO A 486 31.34 -34.65 8.28
CA PRO A 486 32.06 -33.63 7.53
C PRO A 486 31.81 -32.23 8.09
N ASN A 487 32.73 -31.31 7.82
CA ASN A 487 32.46 -29.89 8.05
C ASN A 487 31.74 -29.29 6.83
N VAL A 488 30.71 -28.49 7.08
CA VAL A 488 29.94 -27.79 6.04
C VAL A 488 30.22 -26.30 6.10
N TYR A 489 30.38 -25.74 4.92
CA TYR A 489 30.56 -24.31 4.67
C TYR A 489 29.38 -23.80 3.84
N ALA A 490 28.87 -22.65 4.20
CA ALA A 490 27.78 -22.04 3.47
C ALA A 490 28.00 -20.53 3.31
N THR A 491 27.54 -20.00 2.18
CA THR A 491 27.47 -18.56 1.89
C THR A 491 26.10 -18.24 1.43
N ILE A 492 25.52 -17.17 1.92
CA ILE A 492 24.28 -16.60 1.42
C ILE A 492 24.54 -15.16 0.95
N GLY A 493 24.04 -14.83 -0.24
CA GLY A 493 24.01 -13.48 -0.78
C GLY A 493 22.59 -12.98 -0.87
N TRP A 494 22.39 -11.71 -0.69
CA TRP A 494 21.09 -11.07 -0.79
C TRP A 494 21.20 -9.64 -1.31
N GLN A 495 20.07 -9.07 -1.64
CA GLN A 495 19.90 -7.67 -2.04
C GLN A 495 18.99 -6.96 -1.02
N GLU A 496 19.41 -5.81 -0.54
CA GLU A 496 18.61 -4.94 0.31
C GLU A 496 17.99 -3.84 -0.54
N ILE A 497 16.66 -3.83 -0.62
CA ILE A 497 15.88 -2.89 -1.44
C ILE A 497 15.26 -1.84 -0.51
N TYR A 498 15.54 -0.56 -0.80
CA TYR A 498 15.17 0.58 0.03
C TYR A 498 13.91 1.27 -0.48
#